data_99276547440a957c4e7df8e82bfd57a5
#
_entry.id   99276547440a957c4e7df8e82bfd57a5
#
_cell.length_a   1.000
_cell.length_b   1.000
_cell.length_c   1.000
_cell.angle_alpha   90.00
_cell.angle_beta   90.00
_cell.angle_gamma   90.00
#
_symmetry.space_group_name_H-M   'P 1'
#
loop_
_entity.id
_entity.type
_entity.pdbx_description
1 polymer ?
#
loop_
_entity_poly.entity_id
_entity_poly.type
_entity_poly.pdbx_seq_one_letter_code
_entity_poly.pdbx_strand_id
1 'polypeptide(L)'
;LYKKIPEYKLQNFNMSLNEFKIIFWWEWFHRFLGRLIGLFFLIPLVYFTLKKGFKRTLMLHFIFFLICFQGVVGWFMVSSGLVNRIDVSHFRLSLHLTTAFIILSLILWQILKIKNLDKITNQFIKYNLPLIFIITIFLQIIIGAFVSGMDAGKIYNTWPLMGNNYFPDDNNFFNLFKVNALSDPSLVQFIHRNLAYLILGIFFIILYFVINNKLFKFYKILKILGTILIVQIILGILTVINGAQMVLASMHQISSIALISFSIYFLFLNTKKKLANSLRLGLPEASKACLRSAIISSGCSIPIDSLTYPGVTPAANSSSSVSWLCVVVAG
;
A
#
# COMPACT_ATOMS: atom_id res chain seq x y z
N LEU A 1 -14.46 24.40 26.70
CA LEU A 1 -15.12 23.30 25.99
C LEU A 1 -14.50 21.96 26.32
N TYR A 2 -13.15 21.80 26.28
CA TYR A 2 -12.44 20.53 26.56
C TYR A 2 -12.78 19.96 27.95
N LYS A 3 -12.87 20.79 28.98
CA LYS A 3 -13.25 20.37 30.35
C LYS A 3 -14.66 19.75 30.47
N LYS A 4 -15.49 19.86 29.45
CA LYS A 4 -16.88 19.32 29.45
C LYS A 4 -16.98 17.90 28.91
N ILE A 5 -15.99 17.44 28.14
CA ILE A 5 -16.00 16.10 27.52
C ILE A 5 -15.58 15.00 28.51
N PRO A 6 -16.05 13.74 28.29
CA PRO A 6 -15.74 12.61 29.16
C PRO A 6 -14.25 12.35 29.31
N GLU A 7 -13.46 12.49 28.27
CA GLU A 7 -12.01 12.30 28.27
C GLU A 7 -11.32 13.17 29.34
N TYR A 8 -11.64 14.47 29.40
CA TYR A 8 -11.07 15.34 30.42
C TYR A 8 -11.49 14.91 31.82
N LYS A 9 -12.79 14.59 32.00
CA LYS A 9 -13.32 14.27 33.33
C LYS A 9 -12.81 12.94 33.90
N LEU A 10 -12.50 11.97 33.07
CA LEU A 10 -12.19 10.61 33.49
C LEU A 10 -10.69 10.26 33.37
N GLN A 11 -10.00 10.83 32.38
CA GLN A 11 -8.58 10.53 32.12
C GLN A 11 -7.66 11.73 32.41
N ASN A 12 -8.09 12.94 32.06
CA ASN A 12 -7.22 14.11 32.02
C ASN A 12 -7.62 15.22 32.99
N PHE A 13 -8.36 14.91 34.08
CA PHE A 13 -8.92 15.92 34.98
C PHE A 13 -7.86 16.78 35.68
N ASN A 14 -6.65 16.28 35.87
CA ASN A 14 -5.50 16.99 36.47
C ASN A 14 -4.58 17.65 35.43
N MET A 15 -4.94 17.59 34.13
CA MET A 15 -4.12 18.10 33.05
C MET A 15 -3.87 19.61 33.18
N SER A 16 -2.60 20.00 33.19
CA SER A 16 -2.17 21.40 33.18
C SER A 16 -2.47 22.05 31.83
N LEU A 17 -2.51 23.40 31.82
CA LEU A 17 -2.71 24.15 30.57
C LEU A 17 -1.59 23.88 29.56
N ASN A 18 -0.36 23.62 29.98
CA ASN A 18 0.77 23.35 29.10
C ASN A 18 0.65 21.99 28.43
N GLU A 19 0.25 20.95 29.16
CA GLU A 19 -0.02 19.62 28.59
C GLU A 19 -1.17 19.66 27.60
N PHE A 20 -2.25 20.39 27.91
CA PHE A 20 -3.36 20.63 26.98
C PHE A 20 -2.90 21.31 25.68
N LYS A 21 -2.01 22.33 25.78
CA LYS A 21 -1.46 23.01 24.60
C LYS A 21 -0.69 22.05 23.69
N ILE A 22 0.05 21.09 24.23
CA ILE A 22 0.79 20.11 23.46
C ILE A 22 -0.17 19.27 22.63
N ILE A 23 -1.23 18.70 23.24
CA ILE A 23 -2.25 17.90 22.55
C ILE A 23 -2.94 18.74 21.48
N PHE A 24 -3.38 19.96 21.86
CA PHE A 24 -4.07 20.87 20.95
C PHE A 24 -3.24 21.20 19.70
N TRP A 25 -1.93 21.48 19.86
CA TRP A 25 -1.08 21.82 18.71
C TRP A 25 -0.82 20.61 17.81
N TRP A 26 -0.66 19.41 18.35
CA TRP A 26 -0.53 18.19 17.55
C TRP A 26 -1.78 17.91 16.72
N GLU A 27 -2.96 18.00 17.33
CA GLU A 27 -4.22 17.84 16.60
C GLU A 27 -4.43 18.93 15.55
N TRP A 28 -4.15 20.18 15.89
CA TRP A 28 -4.28 21.31 14.97
C TRP A 28 -3.37 21.11 13.77
N PHE A 29 -2.10 20.77 14.02
CA PHE A 29 -1.09 20.55 12.99
C PHE A 29 -1.46 19.38 12.06
N HIS A 30 -1.95 18.27 12.63
CA HIS A 30 -2.45 17.15 11.85
C HIS A 30 -3.60 17.56 10.90
N ARG A 31 -4.59 18.29 11.40
CA ARG A 31 -5.71 18.83 10.60
C ARG A 31 -5.25 19.83 9.55
N PHE A 32 -4.27 20.68 9.88
CA PHE A 32 -3.66 21.61 8.94
C PHE A 32 -2.96 20.88 7.79
N LEU A 33 -2.10 19.89 8.10
CA LEU A 33 -1.43 19.06 7.09
C LEU A 33 -2.43 18.34 6.20
N GLY A 34 -3.50 17.79 6.74
CA GLY A 34 -4.55 17.14 5.95
C GLY A 34 -5.18 18.08 4.92
N ARG A 35 -5.46 19.35 5.29
CA ARG A 35 -5.95 20.36 4.35
C ARG A 35 -4.91 20.73 3.29
N LEU A 36 -3.65 20.86 3.68
CA LEU A 36 -2.55 21.11 2.74
C LEU A 36 -2.39 19.99 1.72
N ILE A 37 -2.45 18.73 2.14
CA ILE A 37 -2.38 17.58 1.23
C ILE A 37 -3.51 17.64 0.21
N GLY A 38 -4.74 17.95 0.65
CA GLY A 38 -5.88 18.13 -0.24
C GLY A 38 -5.64 19.24 -1.27
N LEU A 39 -5.15 20.40 -0.83
CA LEU A 39 -4.87 21.56 -1.69
C LEU A 39 -3.74 21.25 -2.68
N PHE A 40 -2.61 20.70 -2.21
CA PHE A 40 -1.47 20.32 -3.06
C PHE A 40 -1.83 19.25 -4.09
N PHE A 41 -2.80 18.39 -3.80
CA PHE A 41 -3.29 17.42 -4.77
C PHE A 41 -4.29 18.04 -5.75
N LEU A 42 -5.14 18.96 -5.29
CA LEU A 42 -6.18 19.61 -6.11
C LEU A 42 -5.56 20.44 -7.24
N ILE A 43 -4.50 21.21 -6.96
CA ILE A 43 -3.87 22.10 -7.96
C ILE A 43 -3.39 21.30 -9.20
N PRO A 44 -2.54 20.25 -9.09
CA PRO A 44 -2.15 19.45 -10.24
C PRO A 44 -3.31 18.67 -10.84
N LEU A 45 -4.30 18.24 -10.05
CA LEU A 45 -5.50 17.58 -10.57
C LEU A 45 -6.24 18.47 -11.56
N VAL A 46 -6.53 19.73 -11.19
CA VAL A 46 -7.21 20.71 -12.07
C VAL A 46 -6.36 20.95 -13.32
N TYR A 47 -5.06 21.22 -13.17
CA TYR A 47 -4.14 21.44 -14.29
C TYR A 47 -4.15 20.27 -15.28
N PHE A 48 -4.00 19.04 -14.81
CA PHE A 48 -3.99 17.88 -15.70
C PHE A 48 -5.36 17.58 -16.29
N THR A 49 -6.44 17.88 -15.60
CA THR A 49 -7.81 17.71 -16.12
C THR A 49 -8.06 18.66 -17.28
N LEU A 50 -7.67 19.93 -17.14
CA LEU A 50 -7.79 20.93 -18.21
C LEU A 50 -6.90 20.57 -19.41
N LYS A 51 -5.68 20.08 -19.18
CA LYS A 51 -4.70 19.75 -20.25
C LYS A 51 -4.99 18.42 -20.96
N LYS A 52 -5.43 17.37 -20.25
CA LYS A 52 -5.54 15.99 -20.77
C LYS A 52 -6.98 15.49 -20.88
N GLY A 53 -7.94 16.21 -20.32
CA GLY A 53 -9.33 15.85 -20.24
C GLY A 53 -9.65 14.88 -19.10
N PHE A 54 -10.91 14.92 -18.65
CA PHE A 54 -11.41 14.17 -17.49
C PHE A 54 -11.20 12.65 -17.60
N LYS A 55 -11.50 12.07 -18.78
CA LYS A 55 -11.37 10.60 -18.97
C LYS A 55 -9.95 10.07 -18.75
N ARG A 56 -8.92 10.86 -19.08
CA ARG A 56 -7.51 10.48 -18.89
C ARG A 56 -7.01 10.70 -17.46
N THR A 57 -7.71 11.50 -16.68
CA THR A 57 -7.37 11.85 -15.29
C THR A 57 -8.28 11.18 -14.26
N LEU A 58 -9.18 10.28 -14.67
CA LEU A 58 -10.18 9.65 -13.80
C LEU A 58 -9.56 9.03 -12.54
N MET A 59 -8.39 8.39 -12.65
CA MET A 59 -7.71 7.81 -11.48
C MET A 59 -7.24 8.87 -10.49
N LEU A 60 -6.84 10.05 -10.96
CA LEU A 60 -6.47 11.16 -10.08
C LEU A 60 -7.71 11.72 -9.35
N HIS A 61 -8.86 11.81 -10.04
CA HIS A 61 -10.12 12.19 -9.40
C HIS A 61 -10.55 11.18 -8.34
N PHE A 62 -10.37 9.87 -8.59
CA PHE A 62 -10.64 8.84 -7.60
C PHE A 62 -9.73 8.97 -6.36
N ILE A 63 -8.44 9.23 -6.54
CA ILE A 63 -7.51 9.49 -5.43
C ILE A 63 -7.93 10.74 -4.66
N PHE A 64 -8.30 11.81 -5.35
CA PHE A 64 -8.79 13.04 -4.70
C PHE A 64 -10.07 12.80 -3.90
N PHE A 65 -11.01 12.03 -4.45
CA PHE A 65 -12.20 11.60 -3.71
C PHE A 65 -11.82 10.86 -2.42
N LEU A 66 -10.86 9.94 -2.47
CA LEU A 66 -10.38 9.23 -1.27
C LEU A 66 -9.71 10.18 -0.27
N ILE A 67 -9.00 11.22 -0.72
CA ILE A 67 -8.41 12.25 0.15
C ILE A 67 -9.53 13.04 0.86
N CYS A 68 -10.57 13.43 0.15
CA CYS A 68 -11.75 14.09 0.74
C CYS A 68 -12.47 13.15 1.72
N PHE A 69 -12.68 11.90 1.34
CA PHE A 69 -13.27 10.86 2.19
C PHE A 69 -12.46 10.66 3.48
N GLN A 70 -11.12 10.65 3.38
CA GLN A 70 -10.21 10.58 4.53
C GLN A 70 -10.45 11.72 5.52
N GLY A 71 -10.69 12.94 5.02
CA GLY A 71 -11.04 14.10 5.85
C GLY A 71 -12.39 13.91 6.56
N VAL A 72 -13.41 13.38 5.86
CA VAL A 72 -14.72 13.07 6.43
C VAL A 72 -14.63 11.99 7.51
N VAL A 73 -13.89 10.90 7.23
CA VAL A 73 -13.69 9.83 8.21
C VAL A 73 -12.96 10.34 9.45
N GLY A 74 -11.93 11.18 9.30
CA GLY A 74 -11.22 11.80 10.41
C GLY A 74 -12.12 12.72 11.25
N TRP A 75 -12.95 13.54 10.61
CA TRP A 75 -13.96 14.36 11.31
C TRP A 75 -14.97 13.48 12.05
N PHE A 76 -15.54 12.47 11.39
CA PHE A 76 -16.50 11.54 11.99
C PHE A 76 -15.92 10.78 13.17
N MET A 77 -14.63 10.39 13.08
CA MET A 77 -13.92 9.69 14.16
C MET A 77 -13.92 10.51 15.46
N VAL A 78 -13.60 11.79 15.38
CA VAL A 78 -13.56 12.70 16.55
C VAL A 78 -14.96 13.08 17.02
N SER A 79 -15.85 13.52 16.09
CA SER A 79 -17.18 14.04 16.44
C SER A 79 -18.09 13.01 17.11
N SER A 80 -17.94 11.73 16.77
CA SER A 80 -18.78 10.64 17.29
C SER A 80 -18.10 9.77 18.35
N GLY A 81 -16.77 9.89 18.53
CA GLY A 81 -16.01 9.12 19.50
C GLY A 81 -16.03 9.71 20.91
N LEU A 82 -15.91 11.04 21.01
CA LEU A 82 -15.67 11.73 22.29
C LEU A 82 -16.94 12.27 22.97
N VAL A 83 -18.14 12.01 22.45
CA VAL A 83 -19.39 12.49 23.08
C VAL A 83 -19.78 11.63 24.28
N ASN A 84 -19.68 10.29 24.15
CA ASN A 84 -20.10 9.33 25.18
C ASN A 84 -19.00 8.32 25.54
N ARG A 85 -17.81 8.44 24.96
CA ARG A 85 -16.67 7.53 25.15
C ARG A 85 -15.42 8.33 25.54
N ILE A 86 -14.48 7.64 26.15
CA ILE A 86 -13.16 8.18 26.49
C ILE A 86 -12.25 8.10 25.27
N ASP A 87 -12.35 6.99 24.50
CA ASP A 87 -11.48 6.69 23.38
C ASP A 87 -12.23 6.63 22.04
N VAL A 88 -11.49 6.88 20.96
CA VAL A 88 -11.98 6.73 19.60
C VAL A 88 -12.20 5.25 19.30
N SER A 89 -13.29 4.92 18.59
CA SER A 89 -13.55 3.54 18.17
C SER A 89 -12.40 2.97 17.33
N HIS A 90 -11.88 1.80 17.73
CA HIS A 90 -10.81 1.10 16.99
C HIS A 90 -11.20 0.77 15.54
N PHE A 91 -12.48 0.52 15.23
CA PHE A 91 -12.95 0.35 13.85
C PHE A 91 -12.79 1.61 13.01
N ARG A 92 -13.11 2.79 13.56
CA ARG A 92 -12.98 4.07 12.85
C ARG A 92 -11.51 4.45 12.66
N LEU A 93 -10.69 4.21 13.68
CA LEU A 93 -9.24 4.40 13.60
C LEU A 93 -8.64 3.52 12.50
N SER A 94 -9.04 2.25 12.44
CA SER A 94 -8.58 1.32 11.41
C SER A 94 -9.03 1.74 10.01
N LEU A 95 -10.27 2.19 9.85
CA LEU A 95 -10.77 2.70 8.57
C LEU A 95 -9.94 3.91 8.12
N HIS A 96 -9.69 4.86 9.02
CA HIS A 96 -8.88 6.05 8.73
C HIS A 96 -7.46 5.68 8.32
N LEU A 97 -6.77 4.87 9.11
CA LEU A 97 -5.40 4.44 8.82
C LEU A 97 -5.31 3.64 7.52
N THR A 98 -6.18 2.66 7.32
CA THR A 98 -6.19 1.82 6.11
C THR A 98 -6.44 2.64 4.85
N THR A 99 -7.38 3.59 4.89
CA THR A 99 -7.64 4.50 3.76
C THR A 99 -6.41 5.34 3.43
N ALA A 100 -5.66 5.82 4.43
CA ALA A 100 -4.40 6.55 4.20
C ALA A 100 -3.36 5.69 3.47
N PHE A 101 -3.20 4.40 3.86
CA PHE A 101 -2.29 3.48 3.17
C PHE A 101 -2.77 3.12 1.76
N ILE A 102 -4.08 3.04 1.52
CA ILE A 102 -4.64 2.86 0.16
C ILE A 102 -4.31 4.08 -0.71
N ILE A 103 -4.52 5.31 -0.22
CA ILE A 103 -4.19 6.55 -0.93
C ILE A 103 -2.69 6.58 -1.28
N LEU A 104 -1.82 6.31 -0.31
CA LEU A 104 -0.37 6.21 -0.53
C LEU A 104 -0.02 5.20 -1.62
N SER A 105 -0.60 4.01 -1.55
CA SER A 105 -0.36 2.92 -2.51
C SER A 105 -0.80 3.29 -3.93
N LEU A 106 -1.94 3.96 -4.08
CA LEU A 106 -2.45 4.42 -5.36
C LEU A 106 -1.58 5.54 -5.96
N ILE A 107 -1.13 6.48 -5.14
CA ILE A 107 -0.20 7.56 -5.57
C ILE A 107 1.11 6.95 -6.04
N LEU A 108 1.72 6.07 -5.25
CA LEU A 108 2.95 5.36 -5.63
C LEU A 108 2.79 4.58 -6.93
N TRP A 109 1.68 3.88 -7.08
CA TRP A 109 1.37 3.14 -8.31
C TRP A 109 1.30 4.06 -9.53
N GLN A 110 0.70 5.26 -9.42
CA GLN A 110 0.67 6.24 -10.51
C GLN A 110 2.06 6.79 -10.84
N ILE A 111 2.87 7.09 -9.83
CA ILE A 111 4.26 7.55 -10.01
C ILE A 111 5.08 6.48 -10.76
N LEU A 112 4.96 5.20 -10.35
CA LEU A 112 5.66 4.09 -10.99
C LEU A 112 5.22 3.90 -12.46
N LYS A 113 3.93 4.11 -12.77
CA LYS A 113 3.42 4.09 -14.15
C LYS A 113 4.00 5.21 -15.02
N ILE A 114 4.09 6.43 -14.47
CA ILE A 114 4.61 7.60 -15.20
C ILE A 114 6.11 7.45 -15.48
N LYS A 115 6.87 6.92 -14.52
CA LYS A 115 8.32 6.72 -14.67
C LYS A 115 8.72 5.63 -15.67
N ASN A 116 7.75 4.93 -16.29
CA ASN A 116 8.00 3.86 -17.29
C ASN A 116 9.20 2.96 -16.93
N LEU A 117 9.31 2.60 -15.65
CA LEU A 117 10.38 1.72 -15.19
C LEU A 117 10.28 0.41 -15.96
N ASP A 118 11.40 -0.02 -16.54
CA ASP A 118 11.50 -1.16 -17.44
C ASP A 118 10.78 -2.41 -16.92
N LYS A 119 9.62 -2.68 -17.51
CA LYS A 119 8.77 -3.84 -17.20
C LYS A 119 9.02 -5.02 -18.12
N ILE A 120 9.93 -4.86 -19.07
CA ILE A 120 10.15 -5.80 -20.15
C ILE A 120 11.11 -6.89 -19.69
N THR A 121 10.58 -7.84 -18.96
CA THR A 121 11.29 -9.09 -18.67
C THR A 121 10.29 -10.23 -18.69
N ASN A 122 10.72 -11.39 -19.21
CA ASN A 122 9.96 -12.65 -19.17
C ASN A 122 9.98 -13.30 -17.77
N GLN A 123 10.56 -12.61 -16.75
CA GLN A 123 10.67 -13.12 -15.39
C GLN A 123 9.44 -12.65 -14.58
N PHE A 124 8.61 -13.60 -14.19
CA PHE A 124 7.42 -13.37 -13.35
C PHE A 124 7.35 -14.38 -12.23
N ILE A 125 6.91 -13.89 -11.07
CA ILE A 125 6.54 -14.74 -9.93
C ILE A 125 5.11 -15.22 -10.18
N LYS A 126 4.93 -16.54 -10.21
CA LYS A 126 3.62 -17.19 -10.41
C LYS A 126 2.72 -17.06 -9.17
N TYR A 127 1.47 -17.50 -9.32
CA TYR A 127 0.47 -17.61 -8.23
C TYR A 127 0.11 -16.30 -7.54
N ASN A 128 0.35 -15.16 -8.18
CA ASN A 128 0.08 -13.84 -7.61
C ASN A 128 0.66 -13.62 -6.19
N LEU A 129 1.75 -14.32 -5.85
CA LEU A 129 2.37 -14.23 -4.53
C LEU A 129 2.67 -12.80 -4.06
N PRO A 130 3.17 -11.87 -4.93
CA PRO A 130 3.34 -10.47 -4.51
C PRO A 130 2.02 -9.78 -4.13
N LEU A 131 0.91 -10.15 -4.77
CA LEU A 131 -0.41 -9.60 -4.43
C LEU A 131 -0.91 -10.17 -3.10
N ILE A 132 -0.76 -11.48 -2.87
CA ILE A 132 -1.10 -12.13 -1.60
C ILE A 132 -0.29 -11.49 -0.46
N PHE A 133 1.01 -11.25 -0.66
CA PHE A 133 1.87 -10.59 0.32
C PHE A 133 1.36 -9.19 0.69
N ILE A 134 0.96 -8.38 -0.29
CA ILE A 134 0.40 -7.04 -0.03
C ILE A 134 -0.95 -7.11 0.70
N ILE A 135 -1.83 -8.02 0.29
CA ILE A 135 -3.13 -8.20 0.96
C ILE A 135 -2.93 -8.56 2.43
N THR A 136 -2.00 -9.47 2.74
CA THR A 136 -1.68 -9.83 4.13
C THR A 136 -1.07 -8.66 4.91
N ILE A 137 -0.26 -7.79 4.27
CA ILE A 137 0.23 -6.56 4.92
C ILE A 137 -0.93 -5.59 5.21
N PHE A 138 -1.89 -5.43 4.30
CA PHE A 138 -3.07 -4.59 4.59
C PHE A 138 -3.92 -5.15 5.74
N LEU A 139 -4.11 -6.46 5.82
CA LEU A 139 -4.76 -7.11 6.96
C LEU A 139 -3.98 -6.83 8.26
N GLN A 140 -2.65 -6.91 8.22
CA GLN A 140 -1.79 -6.59 9.37
C GLN A 140 -1.94 -5.13 9.82
N ILE A 141 -2.08 -4.18 8.87
CA ILE A 141 -2.32 -2.77 9.17
C ILE A 141 -3.69 -2.58 9.85
N ILE A 142 -4.74 -3.24 9.35
CA ILE A 142 -6.09 -3.20 9.92
C ILE A 142 -6.07 -3.70 11.37
N ILE A 143 -5.50 -4.88 11.59
CA ILE A 143 -5.42 -5.48 12.93
C ILE A 143 -4.48 -4.68 13.84
N GLY A 144 -3.38 -4.13 13.30
CA GLY A 144 -2.48 -3.23 14.06
C GLY A 144 -3.17 -1.95 14.53
N ALA A 145 -4.08 -1.40 13.72
CA ALA A 145 -4.91 -0.26 14.13
C ALA A 145 -5.90 -0.65 15.24
N PHE A 146 -6.42 -1.89 15.25
CA PHE A 146 -7.23 -2.39 16.36
C PHE A 146 -6.39 -2.53 17.65
N VAL A 147 -5.17 -3.09 17.55
CA VAL A 147 -4.24 -3.17 18.69
C VAL A 147 -3.99 -1.79 19.28
N SER A 148 -3.74 -0.78 18.45
CA SER A 148 -3.53 0.60 18.91
C SER A 148 -4.79 1.22 19.50
N GLY A 149 -5.94 1.08 18.83
CA GLY A 149 -7.20 1.73 19.23
C GLY A 149 -7.87 1.11 20.46
N MET A 150 -7.41 -0.05 20.93
CA MET A 150 -7.88 -0.73 22.14
C MET A 150 -6.82 -0.80 23.24
N ASP A 151 -5.67 -0.14 23.06
CA ASP A 151 -4.52 -0.28 23.95
C ASP A 151 -4.08 -1.74 24.19
N ALA A 152 -4.40 -2.62 23.24
CA ALA A 152 -4.18 -4.05 23.35
C ALA A 152 -2.69 -4.41 23.50
N GLY A 153 -1.77 -3.54 23.04
CA GLY A 153 -0.34 -3.70 23.22
C GLY A 153 0.14 -3.63 24.68
N LYS A 154 -0.73 -3.20 25.62
CA LYS A 154 -0.41 -3.09 27.05
C LYS A 154 -0.83 -4.30 27.87
N ILE A 155 -1.60 -5.25 27.29
CA ILE A 155 -2.18 -6.39 28.04
C ILE A 155 -1.15 -7.49 28.28
N TYR A 156 -0.50 -7.95 27.23
CA TYR A 156 0.56 -8.95 27.31
C TYR A 156 1.89 -8.35 26.83
N ASN A 157 2.78 -8.05 27.80
CA ASN A 157 4.09 -7.44 27.52
C ASN A 157 5.23 -8.48 27.47
N THR A 158 4.90 -9.73 27.19
CA THR A 158 5.84 -10.85 27.01
C THR A 158 5.91 -11.27 25.55
N TRP A 159 7.06 -11.85 25.14
CA TRP A 159 7.28 -12.42 23.83
C TRP A 159 8.31 -13.56 23.93
N PRO A 160 8.15 -14.70 23.22
CA PRO A 160 7.10 -15.02 22.23
C PRO A 160 5.74 -15.42 22.84
N LEU A 161 5.69 -15.73 24.12
CA LEU A 161 4.48 -16.12 24.83
C LEU A 161 3.60 -14.90 25.14
N MET A 162 2.31 -15.15 25.44
CA MET A 162 1.36 -14.18 26.00
C MET A 162 1.05 -14.58 27.45
N GLY A 163 1.84 -14.00 28.39
CA GLY A 163 1.87 -14.52 29.76
C GLY A 163 2.68 -15.81 29.84
N ASN A 164 2.11 -16.85 30.41
CA ASN A 164 2.74 -18.16 30.55
C ASN A 164 2.51 -19.08 29.33
N ASN A 165 1.52 -18.79 28.48
CA ASN A 165 1.10 -19.61 27.38
C ASN A 165 1.31 -18.91 26.01
N TYR A 166 1.23 -19.67 24.92
CA TYR A 166 1.24 -19.11 23.58
C TYR A 166 -0.08 -18.40 23.22
N PHE A 167 -1.20 -18.99 23.69
CA PHE A 167 -2.55 -18.40 23.56
C PHE A 167 -2.86 -17.58 24.83
N PRO A 168 -3.61 -16.44 24.72
CA PRO A 168 -3.97 -15.62 25.87
C PRO A 168 -4.67 -16.39 26.98
N ASP A 169 -4.19 -16.27 28.23
CA ASP A 169 -4.71 -17.00 29.38
C ASP A 169 -6.15 -16.58 29.78
N ASP A 170 -6.53 -15.35 29.42
CA ASP A 170 -7.85 -14.76 29.70
C ASP A 170 -8.92 -15.14 28.67
N ASN A 171 -8.58 -15.96 27.65
CA ASN A 171 -9.48 -16.33 26.57
C ASN A 171 -9.48 -17.82 26.27
N ASN A 172 -10.56 -18.28 25.58
CA ASN A 172 -10.67 -19.62 25.03
C ASN A 172 -10.47 -19.57 23.50
N PHE A 173 -9.79 -20.58 22.95
CA PHE A 173 -9.51 -20.69 21.51
C PHE A 173 -10.77 -20.56 20.62
N PHE A 174 -11.91 -21.08 21.06
CA PHE A 174 -13.18 -20.93 20.33
C PHE A 174 -13.69 -19.49 20.25
N ASN A 175 -13.22 -18.59 21.11
CA ASN A 175 -13.59 -17.18 21.05
C ASN A 175 -13.02 -16.48 19.81
N LEU A 176 -11.95 -16.99 19.18
CA LEU A 176 -11.42 -16.49 17.91
C LEU A 176 -12.45 -16.52 16.77
N PHE A 177 -13.41 -17.44 16.82
CA PHE A 177 -14.44 -17.60 15.78
C PHE A 177 -15.72 -16.84 16.09
N LYS A 178 -15.79 -16.13 17.20
CA LYS A 178 -16.94 -15.30 17.56
C LYS A 178 -16.85 -13.93 16.92
N VAL A 179 -18.00 -13.30 16.65
CA VAL A 179 -18.11 -11.96 16.07
C VAL A 179 -17.34 -10.91 16.91
N ASN A 180 -17.31 -11.10 18.23
CA ASN A 180 -16.68 -10.17 19.17
C ASN A 180 -15.15 -10.34 19.27
N ALA A 181 -14.54 -11.31 18.58
CA ALA A 181 -13.08 -11.53 18.63
C ALA A 181 -12.27 -10.28 18.28
N LEU A 182 -12.77 -9.49 17.31
CA LEU A 182 -12.12 -8.23 16.90
C LEU A 182 -12.40 -7.04 17.84
N SER A 183 -13.16 -7.24 18.90
CA SER A 183 -13.41 -6.27 19.97
C SER A 183 -12.81 -6.71 21.30
N ASP A 184 -12.07 -7.82 21.31
CA ASP A 184 -11.35 -8.33 22.46
C ASP A 184 -9.86 -8.00 22.31
N PRO A 185 -9.28 -7.17 23.20
CA PRO A 185 -7.90 -6.71 23.07
C PRO A 185 -6.87 -7.85 23.08
N SER A 186 -7.05 -8.88 23.91
CA SER A 186 -6.13 -10.03 24.02
C SER A 186 -6.12 -10.84 22.74
N LEU A 187 -7.31 -11.12 22.16
CA LEU A 187 -7.44 -11.84 20.90
C LEU A 187 -6.90 -11.05 19.72
N VAL A 188 -7.14 -9.74 19.67
CA VAL A 188 -6.62 -8.90 18.61
C VAL A 188 -5.09 -8.82 18.67
N GLN A 189 -4.49 -8.74 19.85
CA GLN A 189 -3.04 -8.81 20.02
C GLN A 189 -2.50 -10.16 19.54
N PHE A 190 -3.17 -11.27 19.87
CA PHE A 190 -2.81 -12.61 19.41
C PHE A 190 -2.89 -12.73 17.87
N ILE A 191 -4.00 -12.28 17.27
CA ILE A 191 -4.19 -12.29 15.80
C ILE A 191 -3.09 -11.47 15.12
N HIS A 192 -2.76 -10.29 15.65
CA HIS A 192 -1.71 -9.43 15.10
C HIS A 192 -0.34 -10.12 15.07
N ARG A 193 0.04 -10.79 16.16
CA ARG A 193 1.31 -11.54 16.24
C ARG A 193 1.36 -12.70 15.24
N ASN A 194 0.28 -13.49 15.16
CA ASN A 194 0.22 -14.64 14.25
C ASN A 194 0.19 -14.22 12.78
N LEU A 195 -0.48 -13.12 12.46
CA LEU A 195 -0.49 -12.57 11.11
C LEU A 195 0.91 -12.07 10.70
N ALA A 196 1.72 -11.54 11.64
CA ALA A 196 3.11 -11.18 11.37
C ALA A 196 3.97 -12.42 11.03
N TYR A 197 3.76 -13.54 11.73
CA TYR A 197 4.43 -14.81 11.40
C TYR A 197 3.99 -15.35 10.02
N LEU A 198 2.71 -15.20 9.68
CA LEU A 198 2.20 -15.56 8.35
C LEU A 198 2.87 -14.73 7.24
N ILE A 199 3.00 -13.40 7.44
CA ILE A 199 3.67 -12.50 6.48
C ILE A 199 5.12 -12.93 6.28
N LEU A 200 5.83 -13.26 7.37
CA LEU A 200 7.20 -13.76 7.30
C LEU A 200 7.28 -15.10 6.54
N GLY A 201 6.34 -16.02 6.78
CA GLY A 201 6.23 -17.28 6.03
C GLY A 201 6.01 -17.07 4.54
N ILE A 202 5.08 -16.18 4.16
CA ILE A 202 4.82 -15.82 2.76
C ILE A 202 6.08 -15.20 2.13
N PHE A 203 6.80 -14.35 2.85
CA PHE A 203 8.06 -13.77 2.38
C PHE A 203 9.11 -14.85 2.07
N PHE A 204 9.27 -15.86 2.94
CA PHE A 204 10.20 -16.97 2.69
C PHE A 204 9.76 -17.84 1.51
N ILE A 205 8.46 -18.07 1.32
CA ILE A 205 7.93 -18.77 0.14
C ILE A 205 8.29 -18.01 -1.14
N ILE A 206 8.11 -16.69 -1.15
CA ILE A 206 8.50 -15.82 -2.28
C ILE A 206 10.00 -15.90 -2.52
N LEU A 207 10.81 -15.80 -1.47
CA LEU A 207 12.26 -15.85 -1.55
C LEU A 207 12.74 -17.18 -2.13
N TYR A 208 12.22 -18.31 -1.62
CA TYR A 208 12.51 -19.64 -2.14
C TYR A 208 12.16 -19.75 -3.64
N PHE A 209 10.96 -19.31 -4.03
CA PHE A 209 10.51 -19.35 -5.41
C PHE A 209 11.42 -18.52 -6.33
N VAL A 210 11.83 -17.33 -5.89
CA VAL A 210 12.68 -16.41 -6.67
C VAL A 210 14.10 -16.97 -6.83
N ILE A 211 14.66 -17.57 -5.78
CA ILE A 211 16.00 -18.19 -5.83
C ILE A 211 15.99 -19.44 -6.71
N ASN A 212 15.04 -20.33 -6.49
CA ASN A 212 14.95 -21.61 -7.23
C ASN A 212 14.74 -21.41 -8.73
N ASN A 213 13.98 -20.39 -9.12
CA ASN A 213 13.74 -20.06 -10.53
C ASN A 213 14.74 -19.03 -11.10
N LYS A 214 15.80 -18.69 -10.37
CA LYS A 214 16.86 -17.75 -10.77
C LYS A 214 16.31 -16.39 -11.28
N LEU A 215 15.29 -15.85 -10.60
CA LEU A 215 14.63 -14.60 -10.99
C LEU A 215 15.44 -13.39 -10.50
N PHE A 216 16.64 -13.16 -11.08
CA PHE A 216 17.63 -12.16 -10.65
C PHE A 216 17.08 -10.74 -10.54
N LYS A 217 16.11 -10.39 -11.37
CA LYS A 217 15.43 -9.10 -11.35
C LYS A 217 14.87 -8.73 -9.96
N PHE A 218 14.44 -9.72 -9.17
CA PHE A 218 13.80 -9.50 -7.89
C PHE A 218 14.76 -9.55 -6.69
N TYR A 219 16.01 -9.95 -6.87
CA TYR A 219 16.96 -10.13 -5.75
C TYR A 219 17.17 -8.85 -4.95
N LYS A 220 17.41 -7.72 -5.63
CA LYS A 220 17.64 -6.43 -4.96
C LYS A 220 16.45 -5.99 -4.13
N ILE A 221 15.25 -6.07 -4.71
CA ILE A 221 14.02 -5.63 -4.00
C ILE A 221 13.68 -6.56 -2.84
N LEU A 222 13.86 -7.87 -2.98
CA LEU A 222 13.64 -8.83 -1.90
C LEU A 222 14.64 -8.65 -0.75
N LYS A 223 15.90 -8.34 -1.04
CA LYS A 223 16.87 -7.99 0.00
C LYS A 223 16.41 -6.77 0.82
N ILE A 224 15.97 -5.71 0.15
CA ILE A 224 15.44 -4.50 0.80
C ILE A 224 14.19 -4.85 1.62
N LEU A 225 13.22 -5.55 1.04
CA LEU A 225 12.00 -5.97 1.73
C LEU A 225 12.28 -6.85 2.95
N GLY A 226 13.20 -7.80 2.83
CA GLY A 226 13.62 -8.64 3.94
C GLY A 226 14.23 -7.84 5.09
N THR A 227 15.11 -6.88 4.78
CA THR A 227 15.66 -5.98 5.80
C THR A 227 14.59 -5.16 6.49
N ILE A 228 13.66 -4.55 5.73
CA ILE A 228 12.56 -3.76 6.29
C ILE A 228 11.64 -4.64 7.16
N LEU A 229 11.33 -5.86 6.70
CA LEU A 229 10.49 -6.80 7.44
C LEU A 229 11.13 -7.22 8.76
N ILE A 230 12.44 -7.47 8.79
CA ILE A 230 13.18 -7.78 10.02
C ILE A 230 13.12 -6.59 10.98
N VAL A 231 13.38 -5.37 10.49
CA VAL A 231 13.29 -4.15 11.31
C VAL A 231 11.87 -3.98 11.87
N GLN A 232 10.85 -4.22 11.04
CA GLN A 232 9.43 -4.13 11.44
C GLN A 232 9.10 -5.13 12.57
N ILE A 233 9.58 -6.37 12.47
CA ILE A 233 9.37 -7.40 13.49
C ILE A 233 10.09 -7.01 14.79
N ILE A 234 11.34 -6.59 14.71
CA ILE A 234 12.12 -6.15 15.90
C ILE A 234 11.42 -4.98 16.59
N LEU A 235 11.00 -3.95 15.86
CA LEU A 235 10.27 -2.82 16.40
C LEU A 235 8.94 -3.26 17.04
N GLY A 236 8.23 -4.21 16.45
CA GLY A 236 7.00 -4.77 17.02
C GLY A 236 7.24 -5.50 18.34
N ILE A 237 8.29 -6.32 18.43
CA ILE A 237 8.68 -7.03 19.65
C ILE A 237 9.08 -6.01 20.72
N LEU A 238 9.95 -5.06 20.39
CA LEU A 238 10.36 -4.00 21.32
C LEU A 238 9.19 -3.17 21.82
N THR A 239 8.21 -2.87 20.96
CA THR A 239 7.00 -2.16 21.36
C THR A 239 6.22 -2.95 22.41
N VAL A 240 6.04 -4.25 22.21
CA VAL A 240 5.30 -5.11 23.14
C VAL A 240 6.01 -5.23 24.48
N ILE A 241 7.30 -5.60 24.51
CA ILE A 241 8.03 -5.84 25.77
C ILE A 241 8.25 -4.57 26.58
N ASN A 242 8.15 -3.38 25.96
CA ASN A 242 8.22 -2.08 26.65
C ASN A 242 6.83 -1.46 26.93
N GLY A 243 5.77 -2.27 27.02
CA GLY A 243 4.44 -1.80 27.41
C GLY A 243 3.81 -0.81 26.41
N ALA A 244 4.05 -1.00 25.12
CA ALA A 244 3.56 -0.15 24.03
C ALA A 244 3.98 1.32 24.16
N GLN A 245 5.25 1.55 24.56
CA GLN A 245 5.81 2.89 24.68
C GLN A 245 5.60 3.69 23.39
N MET A 246 5.13 4.94 23.50
CA MET A 246 4.71 5.78 22.38
C MET A 246 5.78 5.92 21.28
N VAL A 247 7.04 6.12 21.64
CA VAL A 247 8.14 6.28 20.67
C VAL A 247 8.33 5.02 19.84
N LEU A 248 8.41 3.85 20.50
CA LEU A 248 8.58 2.56 19.81
C LEU A 248 7.36 2.21 18.94
N ALA A 249 6.14 2.44 19.44
CA ALA A 249 4.92 2.24 18.70
C ALA A 249 4.86 3.14 17.45
N SER A 250 5.27 4.41 17.57
CA SER A 250 5.36 5.34 16.45
C SER A 250 6.41 4.91 15.42
N MET A 251 7.59 4.46 15.85
CA MET A 251 8.63 3.93 14.95
C MET A 251 8.15 2.68 14.22
N HIS A 252 7.46 1.77 14.90
CA HIS A 252 6.86 0.58 14.31
C HIS A 252 5.80 0.97 13.25
N GLN A 253 4.96 1.96 13.54
CA GLN A 253 3.97 2.46 12.59
C GLN A 253 4.61 3.16 11.39
N ILE A 254 5.61 4.03 11.59
CA ILE A 254 6.30 4.75 10.51
C ILE A 254 7.05 3.78 9.59
N SER A 255 7.72 2.77 10.15
CA SER A 255 8.43 1.77 9.35
C SER A 255 7.50 0.94 8.45
N SER A 256 6.22 0.82 8.79
CA SER A 256 5.21 0.17 7.94
C SER A 256 4.96 0.92 6.61
N ILE A 257 5.20 2.24 6.58
CA ILE A 257 5.14 3.05 5.35
C ILE A 257 6.22 2.58 4.35
N ALA A 258 7.42 2.31 4.83
CA ALA A 258 8.48 1.76 3.99
C ALA A 258 8.11 0.35 3.51
N LEU A 259 7.61 -0.51 4.41
CA LEU A 259 7.22 -1.88 4.06
C LEU A 259 6.18 -1.90 2.94
N ILE A 260 5.09 -1.16 3.05
CA ILE A 260 4.04 -1.11 2.02
C ILE A 260 4.56 -0.48 0.72
N SER A 261 5.37 0.59 0.81
CA SER A 261 5.90 1.29 -0.36
C SER A 261 6.78 0.38 -1.23
N PHE A 262 7.71 -0.35 -0.61
CA PHE A 262 8.55 -1.31 -1.32
C PHE A 262 7.78 -2.56 -1.75
N SER A 263 6.73 -2.96 -1.05
CA SER A 263 5.83 -4.05 -1.47
C SER A 263 5.03 -3.67 -2.71
N ILE A 264 4.52 -2.43 -2.81
CA ILE A 264 3.86 -1.90 -4.01
C ILE A 264 4.85 -1.86 -5.19
N TYR A 265 6.10 -1.42 -4.95
CA TYR A 265 7.12 -1.44 -5.99
C TYR A 265 7.45 -2.89 -6.44
N PHE A 266 7.54 -3.83 -5.51
CA PHE A 266 7.72 -5.25 -5.81
C PHE A 266 6.57 -5.82 -6.65
N LEU A 267 5.31 -5.55 -6.29
CA LEU A 267 4.15 -5.93 -7.10
C LEU A 267 4.21 -5.30 -8.49
N PHE A 268 4.57 -4.01 -8.56
CA PHE A 268 4.68 -3.31 -9.84
C PHE A 268 5.70 -3.95 -10.77
N LEU A 269 6.87 -4.39 -10.25
CA LEU A 269 7.88 -5.13 -11.01
C LEU A 269 7.35 -6.48 -11.53
N ASN A 270 6.39 -7.10 -10.83
CA ASN A 270 5.78 -8.37 -11.23
C ASN A 270 4.61 -8.21 -12.21
N THR A 271 4.15 -6.99 -12.52
CA THR A 271 3.05 -6.80 -13.48
C THR A 271 3.54 -6.98 -14.91
N LYS A 272 2.82 -7.79 -15.69
CA LYS A 272 3.06 -7.93 -17.13
C LYS A 272 2.69 -6.63 -17.83
N LYS A 273 3.57 -6.11 -18.69
CA LYS A 273 3.18 -5.03 -19.58
C LYS A 273 2.18 -5.60 -20.60
N LYS A 274 0.93 -5.12 -20.62
CA LYS A 274 0.01 -5.38 -21.72
C LYS A 274 0.48 -4.56 -22.93
N LEU A 275 1.57 -5.00 -23.57
CA LEU A 275 2.08 -4.36 -24.79
C LEU A 275 1.23 -4.74 -26.03
N ALA A 276 0.36 -5.74 -25.89
CA ALA A 276 -0.23 -6.41 -27.02
C ALA A 276 -1.40 -5.69 -27.69
N ASN A 277 -2.10 -4.81 -27.02
CA ASN A 277 -3.35 -4.27 -27.59
C ASN A 277 -3.19 -3.01 -28.46
N SER A 278 -2.11 -2.25 -28.29
CA SER A 278 -1.83 -1.10 -29.17
C SER A 278 -1.18 -1.51 -30.50
N LEU A 279 -0.53 -2.68 -30.55
CA LEU A 279 0.11 -3.22 -31.75
C LEU A 279 -0.81 -4.14 -32.58
N ARG A 280 -1.97 -4.53 -32.05
CA ARG A 280 -2.95 -5.34 -32.79
C ARG A 280 -3.79 -4.54 -33.80
N LEU A 281 -3.73 -3.21 -33.72
CA LEU A 281 -4.49 -2.34 -34.61
C LEU A 281 -3.65 -2.00 -35.86
N GLY A 282 -3.84 -2.78 -36.90
CA GLY A 282 -3.82 -2.29 -38.29
C GLY A 282 -2.51 -1.85 -38.94
N LEU A 283 -1.33 -2.34 -38.54
CA LEU A 283 -0.10 -1.98 -39.25
C LEU A 283 0.21 -2.94 -40.41
N PRO A 284 0.64 -2.43 -41.60
CA PRO A 284 1.15 -3.23 -42.70
C PRO A 284 2.31 -4.12 -42.33
N GLU A 285 2.54 -5.24 -43.05
CA GLU A 285 3.61 -6.21 -42.74
C GLU A 285 5.02 -5.59 -42.70
N ALA A 286 5.29 -4.60 -43.55
CA ALA A 286 6.56 -3.85 -43.52
C ALA A 286 6.79 -3.09 -42.22
N SER A 287 5.74 -2.48 -41.65
CA SER A 287 5.81 -1.79 -40.37
C SER A 287 5.94 -2.78 -39.20
N LYS A 288 5.39 -3.98 -39.33
CA LYS A 288 5.58 -5.08 -38.37
C LYS A 288 7.01 -5.60 -38.39
N ALA A 289 7.64 -5.71 -39.55
CA ALA A 289 9.04 -6.10 -39.68
C ALA A 289 10.00 -5.06 -39.06
N CYS A 290 9.73 -3.77 -39.26
CA CYS A 290 10.48 -2.68 -38.64
C CYS A 290 10.35 -2.68 -37.10
N LEU A 291 9.12 -2.88 -36.62
CA LEU A 291 8.85 -3.04 -35.19
C LEU A 291 9.51 -4.31 -34.60
N ARG A 292 9.57 -5.41 -35.39
CA ARG A 292 10.29 -6.65 -34.99
C ARG A 292 11.79 -6.37 -34.80
N SER A 293 12.42 -5.67 -35.74
CA SER A 293 13.84 -5.34 -35.65
C SER A 293 14.14 -4.38 -34.48
N ALA A 294 13.28 -3.38 -34.25
CA ALA A 294 13.40 -2.44 -33.12
C ALA A 294 13.20 -3.15 -31.77
N ILE A 295 12.28 -4.10 -31.68
CA ILE A 295 12.03 -4.91 -30.47
C ILE A 295 13.16 -5.88 -30.20
N ILE A 296 13.74 -6.51 -31.24
CA ILE A 296 14.88 -7.44 -31.10
C ILE A 296 16.14 -6.65 -30.66
N SER A 297 16.38 -5.47 -31.23
CA SER A 297 17.50 -4.60 -30.83
C SER A 297 17.37 -4.03 -29.41
N SER A 298 16.12 -3.92 -28.90
CA SER A 298 15.82 -3.47 -27.53
C SER A 298 15.67 -4.64 -26.53
N GLY A 299 15.84 -5.89 -26.94
CA GLY A 299 15.71 -7.07 -26.07
C GLY A 299 14.27 -7.40 -25.65
N CYS A 300 13.26 -6.91 -26.38
CA CYS A 300 11.83 -7.12 -26.09
C CYS A 300 11.29 -8.32 -26.91
N SER A 301 10.91 -9.41 -26.27
CA SER A 301 10.27 -10.56 -26.92
C SER A 301 8.75 -10.44 -26.92
N ILE A 302 8.16 -10.25 -28.10
CA ILE A 302 6.70 -10.31 -28.36
C ILE A 302 6.42 -11.54 -29.21
N PRO A 303 5.46 -12.42 -28.87
CA PRO A 303 5.01 -13.48 -29.78
C PRO A 303 4.28 -12.85 -30.96
N ILE A 304 4.77 -13.16 -32.18
CA ILE A 304 4.38 -12.42 -33.40
C ILE A 304 3.35 -13.20 -34.23
N ASP A 305 3.04 -14.43 -33.85
CA ASP A 305 2.19 -15.36 -34.65
C ASP A 305 0.69 -14.99 -34.72
N SER A 306 0.29 -13.85 -34.15
CA SER A 306 -1.13 -13.43 -34.12
C SER A 306 -1.46 -12.19 -34.96
N LEU A 307 -0.58 -11.76 -35.86
CA LEU A 307 -0.77 -10.53 -36.65
C LEU A 307 -1.11 -10.85 -38.12
N THR A 308 -2.29 -11.38 -38.40
CA THR A 308 -2.81 -11.56 -39.77
C THR A 308 -3.81 -10.46 -40.12
N TYR A 309 -3.69 -9.89 -41.31
CA TYR A 309 -4.65 -8.93 -41.90
C TYR A 309 -5.10 -9.44 -43.27
N PRO A 310 -6.38 -9.52 -43.54
CA PRO A 310 -6.87 -9.79 -44.90
C PRO A 310 -7.03 -8.48 -45.71
N GLY A 311 -6.40 -8.44 -46.87
CA GLY A 311 -6.76 -7.54 -47.97
C GLY A 311 -5.97 -6.25 -48.14
N VAL A 312 -4.68 -6.32 -48.51
CA VAL A 312 -3.98 -5.22 -49.21
C VAL A 312 -3.06 -5.79 -50.28
N THR A 313 -3.32 -5.47 -51.54
CA THR A 313 -2.45 -5.77 -52.70
C THR A 313 -1.18 -4.91 -52.66
N PRO A 314 -0.01 -5.42 -53.06
CA PRO A 314 1.24 -4.66 -52.96
C PRO A 314 1.34 -3.66 -54.11
N ALA A 315 1.46 -2.38 -53.78
CA ALA A 315 1.92 -1.34 -54.69
C ALA A 315 3.40 -1.09 -54.50
N ALA A 316 4.11 -0.93 -55.60
CA ALA A 316 5.54 -0.93 -55.76
C ALA A 316 6.27 0.28 -55.12
N ASN A 317 7.49 -0.01 -54.66
CA ASN A 317 8.66 0.85 -54.55
C ASN A 317 8.52 2.35 -54.20
N SER A 318 8.82 2.67 -52.92
CA SER A 318 9.66 3.83 -52.61
C SER A 318 10.31 3.67 -51.24
N SER A 319 11.63 3.59 -51.22
CA SER A 319 12.49 3.38 -50.04
C SER A 319 12.56 4.59 -49.08
N SER A 320 11.93 5.70 -49.43
CA SER A 320 11.98 6.94 -48.63
C SER A 320 10.84 7.10 -47.63
N SER A 321 9.70 6.41 -47.80
CA SER A 321 8.55 6.54 -46.89
C SER A 321 8.65 5.65 -45.62
N VAL A 322 9.47 4.60 -45.68
CA VAL A 322 9.62 3.65 -44.56
C VAL A 322 10.50 4.19 -43.44
N SER A 323 11.48 5.05 -43.77
CA SER A 323 12.35 5.66 -42.76
C SER A 323 11.63 6.69 -41.87
N TRP A 324 10.66 7.41 -42.41
CA TRP A 324 9.86 8.39 -41.64
C TRP A 324 8.90 7.73 -40.65
N LEU A 325 8.33 6.60 -40.98
CA LEU A 325 7.43 5.88 -40.10
C LEU A 325 8.17 5.25 -38.89
N CYS A 326 9.45 4.85 -39.11
CA CYS A 326 10.29 4.33 -38.01
C CYS A 326 10.69 5.42 -37.03
N VAL A 327 10.84 6.68 -37.47
CA VAL A 327 11.20 7.82 -36.61
C VAL A 327 10.00 8.30 -35.77
N VAL A 328 8.78 8.24 -36.32
CA VAL A 328 7.56 8.70 -35.63
C VAL A 328 7.06 7.68 -34.60
N VAL A 329 7.42 6.39 -34.75
CA VAL A 329 6.98 5.33 -33.82
C VAL A 329 8.02 5.05 -32.72
N ALA A 330 9.27 5.48 -32.90
CA ALA A 330 10.36 5.34 -31.92
C ALA A 330 10.53 6.57 -30.97
N GLY A 331 9.85 7.66 -31.22
CA GLY A 331 9.71 8.83 -30.32
C GLY A 331 8.37 8.78 -29.61
#